data_a44859fccb4b2eb6544b2bbafd0c304d
#
_entry.id   a44859fccb4b2eb6544b2bbafd0c304d
#
_cell.length_a   1.000
_cell.length_b   1.000
_cell.length_c   1.000
_cell.angle_alpha   90.00
_cell.angle_beta   90.00
_cell.angle_gamma   90.00
#
_symmetry.space_group_name_H-M   'P 1'
#
loop_
_entity.id
_entity.type
_entity.pdbx_description
1 polymer ?
#
loop_
_entity_poly.entity_id
_entity_poly.type
_entity_poly.pdbx_seq_one_letter_code
_entity_poly.pdbx_strand_id
1 'polypeptide(L)'
;FVIVGASLASAAVDGSDVIAVGNAPDRGSLLDRNIRPVSAVLGLDSDATGEGYWMVAGDGGIFSFGDAPFFGSTGSTKLNKPMVGMAPTPSGQGYWMFAGDGGIFAFGDAGFFGSLGSTKLNGPIVAMTPTATGKGYLMVGSDGGVFTFGDAQFLGSTGGSSASPIVDMATMPTGAGYWIVTEDGTVYPFGAATLHGDLRDKKLSNPVVGIAVSPSGNGYWLAQQDGQVWAFGDASTAVAAPARCLTQPVVGIAARPQGDGVWLATAPLPPVSTTGLSPLDALDAINGGLEQRVRLAQGCQSAVNVESLTYSDPLPGARLSSPYGNRIHPVYKLPQFHRGIDLAGGTTAIRAIADGKVIEVSSLIGYGITTVIDHGGKISSVYGHQSATRVKAGDEVKAGQTIGTVGQTGYATGPHLHMEIRSGGVVVDPTPFLRP
;
A
#
# COMPACT_ATOMS: atom_id res chain seq x y z
N PHE A 1 -0.88 24.50 31.95
CA PHE A 1 -0.69 23.40 31.04
C PHE A 1 0.07 23.94 29.82
N VAL A 2 1.39 23.72 29.77
CA VAL A 2 2.23 24.10 28.68
C VAL A 2 2.14 22.98 27.65
N ILE A 3 1.49 23.23 26.52
CA ILE A 3 1.61 22.40 25.34
C ILE A 3 3.00 22.69 24.78
N VAL A 4 3.97 21.85 25.13
CA VAL A 4 5.22 21.80 24.41
C VAL A 4 4.86 21.21 23.04
N GLY A 5 4.85 22.07 22.03
CA GLY A 5 4.77 21.67 20.63
C GLY A 5 5.97 20.81 20.30
N ALA A 6 5.82 19.50 20.47
CA ALA A 6 6.72 18.58 19.78
C ALA A 6 6.45 18.76 18.29
N SER A 7 7.38 19.43 17.62
CA SER A 7 7.54 19.36 16.17
C SER A 7 7.44 17.88 15.82
N LEU A 8 6.37 17.51 15.12
CA LEU A 8 6.28 16.24 14.43
C LEU A 8 7.44 16.22 13.42
N ALA A 9 8.57 15.68 13.83
CA ALA A 9 9.51 15.15 12.86
C ALA A 9 8.68 14.17 12.05
N SER A 10 8.39 14.50 10.81
CA SER A 10 7.86 13.59 9.80
C SER A 10 8.63 12.29 9.99
N ALA A 11 7.96 11.22 10.44
CA ALA A 11 8.55 9.90 10.44
C ALA A 11 9.05 9.70 9.01
N ALA A 12 10.36 9.54 8.86
CA ALA A 12 10.96 9.40 7.56
C ALA A 12 10.26 8.23 6.88
N VAL A 13 9.70 8.49 5.71
CA VAL A 13 9.08 7.47 4.87
C VAL A 13 10.19 6.50 4.52
N ASP A 14 10.10 5.24 4.97
CA ASP A 14 11.05 4.21 4.56
C ASP A 14 11.01 4.11 3.03
N GLY A 15 12.18 3.96 2.39
CA GLY A 15 12.27 3.94 0.93
C GLY A 15 11.37 2.87 0.33
N SER A 16 10.80 3.16 -0.83
CA SER A 16 9.99 2.20 -1.59
C SER A 16 10.85 1.08 -2.15
N ASP A 17 10.32 -0.15 -2.17
CA ASP A 17 10.97 -1.34 -2.72
C ASP A 17 10.37 -1.70 -4.09
N VAL A 18 11.11 -2.47 -4.89
CA VAL A 18 10.65 -3.09 -6.14
C VAL A 18 10.84 -4.59 -6.04
N ILE A 19 9.80 -5.33 -6.38
CA ILE A 19 9.78 -6.78 -6.34
C ILE A 19 9.76 -7.29 -7.77
N ALA A 20 10.81 -7.97 -8.17
CA ALA A 20 10.89 -8.67 -9.43
C ALA A 20 10.21 -10.05 -9.32
N VAL A 21 9.31 -10.36 -10.24
CA VAL A 21 8.52 -11.60 -10.28
C VAL A 21 8.69 -12.26 -11.65
N GLY A 22 8.80 -13.58 -11.69
CA GLY A 22 9.13 -14.32 -12.90
C GLY A 22 10.59 -14.07 -13.31
N ASN A 23 10.82 -13.83 -14.61
CA ASN A 23 12.15 -13.52 -15.13
C ASN A 23 12.50 -12.02 -15.13
N ALA A 24 11.72 -11.18 -14.45
CA ALA A 24 12.05 -9.76 -14.31
C ALA A 24 13.39 -9.61 -13.55
N PRO A 25 14.37 -8.85 -14.08
CA PRO A 25 15.63 -8.66 -13.38
C PRO A 25 15.45 -7.70 -12.20
N ASP A 26 16.10 -8.02 -11.10
CA ASP A 26 16.23 -7.08 -9.98
C ASP A 26 17.26 -5.99 -10.38
N ARG A 27 16.82 -4.74 -10.45
CA ARG A 27 17.66 -3.57 -10.76
C ARG A 27 17.84 -2.63 -9.57
N GLY A 28 17.40 -3.10 -8.39
CA GLY A 28 17.45 -2.36 -7.13
C GLY A 28 16.25 -1.43 -6.95
N SER A 29 16.19 -0.77 -5.82
CA SER A 29 15.07 0.07 -5.41
C SER A 29 15.55 1.32 -4.68
N LEU A 30 14.63 2.20 -4.29
CA LEU A 30 14.96 3.34 -3.43
C LEU A 30 15.44 2.87 -2.06
N LEU A 31 14.87 1.77 -1.56
CA LEU A 31 15.28 1.17 -0.30
C LEU A 31 16.74 0.68 -0.36
N ASP A 32 17.13 -0.01 -1.44
CA ASP A 32 18.50 -0.51 -1.63
C ASP A 32 19.52 0.64 -1.74
N ARG A 33 19.13 1.74 -2.34
CA ARG A 33 19.98 2.94 -2.47
C ARG A 33 19.93 3.85 -1.24
N ASN A 34 19.16 3.50 -0.21
CA ASN A 34 18.89 4.33 0.96
C ASN A 34 18.38 5.74 0.61
N ILE A 35 17.59 5.81 -0.47
CA ILE A 35 16.96 7.05 -0.94
C ILE A 35 15.58 7.16 -0.30
N ARG A 36 15.32 8.28 0.37
CA ARG A 36 14.03 8.62 0.95
C ARG A 36 13.37 9.69 0.11
N PRO A 37 12.34 9.36 -0.68
CA PRO A 37 11.64 10.33 -1.48
C PRO A 37 10.88 11.31 -0.58
N VAL A 38 10.71 12.53 -1.04
CA VAL A 38 9.95 13.59 -0.33
C VAL A 38 8.46 13.25 -0.30
N SER A 39 7.98 12.59 -1.34
CA SER A 39 6.60 12.13 -1.48
C SER A 39 6.57 10.61 -1.75
N ALA A 40 5.47 9.95 -1.39
CA ALA A 40 5.32 8.53 -1.62
C ALA A 40 5.45 8.17 -3.12
N VAL A 41 6.06 7.02 -3.41
CA VAL A 41 6.02 6.39 -4.74
C VAL A 41 4.59 5.95 -5.02
N LEU A 42 4.13 6.15 -6.24
CA LEU A 42 2.76 5.89 -6.66
C LEU A 42 2.66 4.78 -7.71
N GLY A 43 3.77 4.46 -8.37
CA GLY A 43 3.82 3.42 -9.39
C GLY A 43 5.19 3.30 -10.02
N LEU A 44 5.29 2.39 -10.97
CA LEU A 44 6.44 2.18 -11.81
C LEU A 44 6.01 1.82 -13.24
N ASP A 45 6.93 2.06 -14.19
CA ASP A 45 6.79 1.60 -15.56
C ASP A 45 8.09 1.03 -16.12
N SER A 46 7.97 0.01 -16.98
CA SER A 46 9.09 -0.63 -17.64
C SER A 46 9.66 0.25 -18.75
N ASP A 47 10.98 0.23 -18.93
CA ASP A 47 11.59 0.73 -20.15
C ASP A 47 11.28 -0.21 -21.36
N ALA A 48 11.57 0.27 -22.58
CA ALA A 48 11.30 -0.46 -23.79
C ALA A 48 12.17 -1.73 -23.94
N THR A 49 13.28 -1.83 -23.21
CA THR A 49 14.20 -2.98 -23.27
C THR A 49 13.79 -4.11 -22.32
N GLY A 50 13.02 -3.77 -21.26
CA GLY A 50 12.73 -4.69 -20.17
C GLY A 50 13.94 -4.96 -19.25
N GLU A 51 14.96 -4.10 -19.32
CA GLU A 51 16.16 -4.18 -18.49
C GLU A 51 16.25 -3.03 -17.49
N GLY A 52 15.24 -2.15 -17.48
CA GLY A 52 15.10 -1.06 -16.54
C GLY A 52 13.66 -0.65 -16.30
N TYR A 53 13.48 0.24 -15.34
CA TYR A 53 12.19 0.84 -15.00
C TYR A 53 12.34 2.21 -14.35
N TRP A 54 11.26 2.98 -14.40
CA TRP A 54 11.11 4.23 -13.67
C TRP A 54 10.15 4.05 -12.51
N MET A 55 10.44 4.70 -11.39
CA MET A 55 9.48 4.89 -10.29
C MET A 55 9.09 6.37 -10.24
N VAL A 56 7.81 6.64 -10.03
CA VAL A 56 7.26 8.00 -9.93
C VAL A 56 6.74 8.28 -8.53
N ALA A 57 7.10 9.45 -7.97
CA ALA A 57 6.60 9.91 -6.68
C ALA A 57 5.55 11.02 -6.85
N GLY A 58 4.71 11.23 -5.82
CA GLY A 58 3.60 12.16 -5.85
C GLY A 58 3.98 13.65 -6.01
N ASP A 59 5.22 14.03 -5.71
CA ASP A 59 5.78 15.36 -6.00
C ASP A 59 6.30 15.49 -7.44
N GLY A 60 6.23 14.39 -8.20
CA GLY A 60 6.74 14.28 -9.56
C GLY A 60 8.24 13.99 -9.64
N GLY A 61 8.84 13.50 -8.57
CA GLY A 61 10.17 12.90 -8.59
C GLY A 61 10.16 11.64 -9.46
N ILE A 62 11.15 11.48 -10.34
CA ILE A 62 11.38 10.28 -11.15
C ILE A 62 12.70 9.65 -10.74
N PHE A 63 12.69 8.33 -10.55
CA PHE A 63 13.84 7.54 -10.18
C PHE A 63 14.04 6.43 -11.22
N SER A 64 15.20 6.44 -11.89
CA SER A 64 15.56 5.48 -12.94
C SER A 64 16.40 4.34 -12.40
N PHE A 65 16.11 3.13 -12.82
CA PHE A 65 16.82 1.90 -12.46
C PHE A 65 17.13 1.06 -13.70
N GLY A 66 18.24 0.32 -13.67
CA GLY A 66 18.72 -0.43 -14.82
C GLY A 66 19.03 0.51 -15.98
N ASP A 67 18.57 0.17 -17.17
CA ASP A 67 18.85 0.90 -18.41
C ASP A 67 17.87 2.06 -18.69
N ALA A 68 16.88 2.28 -17.81
CA ALA A 68 15.86 3.30 -17.98
C ALA A 68 16.47 4.72 -17.96
N PRO A 69 16.42 5.49 -19.07
CA PRO A 69 17.02 6.81 -19.15
C PRO A 69 16.17 7.86 -18.44
N PHE A 70 16.81 8.86 -17.85
CA PHE A 70 16.11 9.98 -17.22
C PHE A 70 15.90 11.13 -18.23
N PHE A 71 14.64 11.52 -18.44
CA PHE A 71 14.25 12.59 -19.38
C PHE A 71 13.83 13.89 -18.68
N GLY A 72 13.65 13.88 -17.36
CA GLY A 72 13.25 15.04 -16.57
C GLY A 72 12.23 14.69 -15.48
N SER A 73 11.91 15.65 -14.63
CA SER A 73 10.95 15.48 -13.53
C SER A 73 10.31 16.79 -13.14
N THR A 74 9.23 16.75 -12.37
CA THR A 74 8.59 17.94 -11.79
C THR A 74 8.89 18.12 -10.30
N GLY A 75 9.81 17.33 -9.72
CA GLY A 75 10.09 17.31 -8.27
C GLY A 75 10.50 18.66 -7.63
N SER A 76 10.83 19.67 -8.44
CA SER A 76 11.08 21.06 -8.00
C SER A 76 9.96 22.03 -8.39
N THR A 77 8.90 21.55 -9.03
CA THR A 77 7.78 22.36 -9.55
C THR A 77 6.62 22.34 -8.56
N LYS A 78 6.04 23.50 -8.27
CA LYS A 78 4.80 23.54 -7.49
C LYS A 78 3.64 23.00 -8.31
N LEU A 79 3.12 21.86 -7.92
CA LEU A 79 1.97 21.21 -8.53
C LEU A 79 0.65 21.73 -7.92
N ASN A 80 -0.42 21.81 -8.73
CA ASN A 80 -1.78 22.09 -8.24
C ASN A 80 -2.36 20.88 -7.52
N LYS A 81 -2.10 19.68 -8.04
CA LYS A 81 -2.45 18.39 -7.45
C LYS A 81 -1.25 17.45 -7.56
N PRO A 82 -1.11 16.48 -6.64
CA PRO A 82 -0.06 15.49 -6.73
C PRO A 82 -0.10 14.73 -8.05
N MET A 83 1.07 14.26 -8.51
CA MET A 83 1.16 13.25 -9.55
C MET A 83 0.45 11.98 -9.09
N VAL A 84 -0.07 11.21 -10.04
CA VAL A 84 -0.74 9.93 -9.80
C VAL A 84 0.01 8.80 -10.48
N GLY A 85 0.70 9.07 -11.59
CA GLY A 85 1.46 8.07 -12.31
C GLY A 85 2.25 8.67 -13.46
N MET A 86 2.83 7.78 -14.23
CA MET A 86 3.54 8.07 -15.47
C MET A 86 3.16 7.04 -16.54
N ALA A 87 3.50 7.33 -17.80
CA ALA A 87 3.36 6.40 -18.91
C ALA A 87 4.50 6.64 -19.91
N PRO A 88 5.34 5.64 -20.24
CA PRO A 88 6.41 5.77 -21.22
C PRO A 88 5.86 5.94 -22.64
N THR A 89 6.62 6.63 -23.50
CA THR A 89 6.32 6.64 -24.93
C THR A 89 6.60 5.26 -25.54
N PRO A 90 5.89 4.83 -26.60
CA PRO A 90 6.17 3.57 -27.27
C PRO A 90 7.60 3.45 -27.83
N SER A 91 8.26 4.56 -28.07
CA SER A 91 9.67 4.61 -28.50
C SER A 91 10.65 4.32 -27.35
N GLY A 92 10.22 4.47 -26.07
CA GLY A 92 11.07 4.42 -24.89
C GLY A 92 12.01 5.63 -24.75
N GLN A 93 11.80 6.71 -25.54
CA GLN A 93 12.64 7.92 -25.53
C GLN A 93 11.99 9.11 -24.79
N GLY A 94 10.94 8.84 -24.03
CA GLY A 94 10.24 9.84 -23.23
C GLY A 94 9.16 9.20 -22.38
N TYR A 95 8.49 10.05 -21.63
CA TYR A 95 7.31 9.68 -20.82
C TYR A 95 6.42 10.88 -20.54
N TRP A 96 5.16 10.58 -20.30
CA TRP A 96 4.22 11.52 -19.70
C TRP A 96 4.12 11.26 -18.20
N MET A 97 3.94 12.33 -17.43
CA MET A 97 3.51 12.27 -16.04
C MET A 97 2.15 12.94 -15.94
N PHE A 98 1.26 12.40 -15.14
CA PHE A 98 -0.09 12.91 -15.00
C PHE A 98 -0.48 13.09 -13.54
N ALA A 99 -1.24 14.18 -13.28
CA ALA A 99 -1.73 14.52 -11.96
C ALA A 99 -3.21 14.14 -11.79
N GLY A 100 -3.68 14.06 -10.53
CA GLY A 100 -5.05 13.69 -10.21
C GLY A 100 -6.12 14.65 -10.73
N ASP A 101 -5.77 15.89 -11.08
CA ASP A 101 -6.64 16.85 -11.78
C ASP A 101 -6.60 16.71 -13.32
N GLY A 102 -5.82 15.74 -13.83
CA GLY A 102 -5.61 15.49 -15.25
C GLY A 102 -4.61 16.46 -15.90
N GLY A 103 -3.79 17.16 -15.11
CA GLY A 103 -2.62 17.88 -15.59
C GLY A 103 -1.59 16.92 -16.19
N ILE A 104 -0.98 17.29 -17.32
CA ILE A 104 0.01 16.47 -18.05
C ILE A 104 1.34 17.21 -18.13
N PHE A 105 2.42 16.46 -17.93
CA PHE A 105 3.81 16.91 -18.10
C PHE A 105 4.52 15.92 -19.03
N ALA A 106 5.11 16.41 -20.10
CA ALA A 106 5.75 15.61 -21.14
C ALA A 106 7.25 15.80 -21.10
N PHE A 107 8.01 14.69 -21.17
CA PHE A 107 9.47 14.67 -21.13
C PHE A 107 10.03 13.78 -22.24
N GLY A 108 11.26 14.11 -22.69
CA GLY A 108 11.87 13.40 -23.82
C GLY A 108 11.12 13.68 -25.12
N ASP A 109 10.76 12.63 -25.87
CA ASP A 109 10.00 12.72 -27.10
C ASP A 109 8.47 12.68 -26.90
N ALA A 110 8.00 12.70 -25.66
CA ALA A 110 6.57 12.70 -25.35
C ALA A 110 5.89 14.01 -25.86
N GLY A 111 4.90 13.87 -26.74
CA GLY A 111 4.11 14.98 -27.26
C GLY A 111 3.02 15.42 -26.30
N PHE A 112 2.70 16.72 -26.23
CA PHE A 112 1.55 17.22 -25.48
C PHE A 112 0.32 17.30 -26.42
N PHE A 113 -0.74 16.55 -26.08
CA PHE A 113 -1.96 16.47 -26.90
C PHE A 113 -3.19 17.07 -26.21
N GLY A 114 -3.03 17.58 -24.98
CA GLY A 114 -4.08 18.21 -24.19
C GLY A 114 -4.07 17.74 -22.73
N SER A 115 -4.89 18.36 -21.89
CA SER A 115 -4.99 18.02 -20.46
C SER A 115 -6.36 18.38 -19.89
N LEU A 116 -6.66 17.88 -18.68
CA LEU A 116 -7.90 18.18 -17.95
C LEU A 116 -7.68 19.14 -16.78
N GLY A 117 -6.48 19.67 -16.57
CA GLY A 117 -6.10 20.47 -15.40
C GLY A 117 -6.95 21.73 -15.14
N SER A 118 -7.78 22.16 -16.09
CA SER A 118 -8.78 23.23 -15.93
C SER A 118 -10.24 22.73 -15.97
N THR A 119 -10.45 21.41 -16.09
CA THR A 119 -11.77 20.79 -16.21
C THR A 119 -12.25 20.33 -14.83
N LYS A 120 -13.51 20.60 -14.49
CA LYS A 120 -14.10 20.03 -13.28
C LYS A 120 -14.40 18.56 -13.52
N LEU A 121 -13.69 17.68 -12.83
CA LEU A 121 -13.89 16.23 -12.87
C LEU A 121 -14.87 15.80 -11.77
N ASN A 122 -15.63 14.72 -12.01
CA ASN A 122 -16.47 14.08 -10.99
C ASN A 122 -15.63 13.18 -10.06
N GLY A 123 -14.59 12.54 -10.61
CA GLY A 123 -13.59 11.77 -9.86
C GLY A 123 -12.18 12.15 -10.30
N PRO A 124 -11.16 11.99 -9.45
CA PRO A 124 -9.77 12.24 -9.84
C PRO A 124 -9.35 11.27 -10.95
N ILE A 125 -8.42 11.71 -11.81
CA ILE A 125 -7.71 10.81 -12.73
C ILE A 125 -6.89 9.83 -11.92
N VAL A 126 -6.94 8.55 -12.28
CA VAL A 126 -6.24 7.45 -11.58
C VAL A 126 -5.27 6.71 -12.49
N ALA A 127 -5.51 6.69 -13.81
CA ALA A 127 -4.59 6.06 -14.75
C ALA A 127 -4.55 6.78 -16.10
N MET A 128 -3.46 6.55 -16.84
CA MET A 128 -3.23 7.02 -18.18
C MET A 128 -2.51 5.93 -19.00
N THR A 129 -2.86 5.77 -20.25
CA THR A 129 -2.17 4.87 -21.18
C THR A 129 -1.98 5.52 -22.54
N PRO A 130 -0.79 5.41 -23.17
CA PRO A 130 -0.54 5.98 -24.49
C PRO A 130 -1.25 5.18 -25.60
N THR A 131 -1.45 5.82 -26.74
CA THR A 131 -1.77 5.08 -27.98
C THR A 131 -0.53 4.36 -28.51
N ALA A 132 -0.73 3.27 -29.26
CA ALA A 132 0.36 2.52 -29.88
C ALA A 132 1.25 3.37 -30.81
N THR A 133 0.74 4.46 -31.33
CA THR A 133 1.46 5.41 -32.19
C THR A 133 2.30 6.43 -31.39
N GLY A 134 2.04 6.59 -30.09
CA GLY A 134 2.63 7.66 -29.28
C GLY A 134 2.12 9.07 -29.62
N LYS A 135 1.06 9.18 -30.44
CA LYS A 135 0.48 10.47 -30.87
C LYS A 135 -0.81 10.83 -30.12
N GLY A 136 -1.06 10.16 -29.02
CA GLY A 136 -2.20 10.39 -28.15
C GLY A 136 -2.13 9.55 -26.88
N TYR A 137 -3.09 9.76 -26.00
CA TYR A 137 -3.26 9.02 -24.77
C TYR A 137 -4.71 9.01 -24.30
N LEU A 138 -5.05 8.00 -23.51
CA LEU A 138 -6.31 7.91 -22.78
C LEU A 138 -6.05 8.17 -21.31
N MET A 139 -7.01 8.78 -20.63
CA MET A 139 -7.02 8.95 -19.18
C MET A 139 -8.32 8.41 -18.63
N VAL A 140 -8.31 7.81 -17.45
CA VAL A 140 -9.52 7.33 -16.77
C VAL A 140 -9.63 7.94 -15.39
N GLY A 141 -10.82 8.40 -15.05
CA GLY A 141 -11.18 8.84 -13.70
C GLY A 141 -11.58 7.67 -12.80
N SER A 142 -11.46 7.86 -11.49
CA SER A 142 -11.91 6.87 -10.49
C SER A 142 -13.41 6.55 -10.58
N ASP A 143 -14.20 7.42 -11.21
CA ASP A 143 -15.63 7.26 -11.53
C ASP A 143 -15.88 6.49 -12.85
N GLY A 144 -14.81 6.07 -13.54
CA GLY A 144 -14.86 5.33 -14.80
C GLY A 144 -15.08 6.19 -16.05
N GLY A 145 -15.06 7.51 -15.94
CA GLY A 145 -15.04 8.42 -17.09
C GLY A 145 -13.74 8.29 -17.87
N VAL A 146 -13.79 8.13 -19.19
CA VAL A 146 -12.63 8.05 -20.08
C VAL A 146 -12.50 9.32 -20.91
N PHE A 147 -11.28 9.85 -20.98
CA PHE A 147 -10.92 11.05 -21.73
C PHE A 147 -9.82 10.72 -22.74
N THR A 148 -9.97 11.17 -23.99
CA THR A 148 -9.06 10.85 -25.08
C THR A 148 -8.40 12.11 -25.64
N PHE A 149 -7.12 12.02 -25.96
CA PHE A 149 -6.32 13.12 -26.50
C PHE A 149 -5.46 12.64 -27.68
N GLY A 150 -5.20 13.57 -28.62
CA GLY A 150 -4.44 13.25 -29.83
C GLY A 150 -5.21 12.30 -30.75
N ASP A 151 -4.59 11.20 -31.15
CA ASP A 151 -5.20 10.16 -31.99
C ASP A 151 -5.91 9.04 -31.23
N ALA A 152 -6.03 9.18 -29.90
CA ALA A 152 -6.71 8.19 -29.06
C ALA A 152 -8.21 8.12 -29.38
N GLN A 153 -8.73 6.90 -29.59
CA GLN A 153 -10.14 6.68 -29.87
C GLN A 153 -10.93 6.36 -28.61
N PHE A 154 -12.09 6.98 -28.44
CA PHE A 154 -13.03 6.60 -27.39
C PHE A 154 -13.80 5.35 -27.82
N LEU A 155 -13.64 4.27 -27.08
CA LEU A 155 -14.26 2.97 -27.38
C LEU A 155 -15.30 2.57 -26.32
N GLY A 156 -15.50 3.40 -25.29
CA GLY A 156 -16.47 3.23 -24.22
C GLY A 156 -15.92 3.59 -22.85
N SER A 157 -16.78 3.59 -21.85
CA SER A 157 -16.44 3.89 -20.47
C SER A 157 -17.43 3.21 -19.52
N THR A 158 -17.07 3.07 -18.23
CA THR A 158 -18.02 2.65 -17.21
C THR A 158 -18.86 3.81 -16.67
N GLY A 159 -18.40 5.06 -16.83
CA GLY A 159 -19.16 6.30 -16.64
C GLY A 159 -20.02 6.38 -15.38
N GLY A 160 -19.51 5.97 -14.21
CA GLY A 160 -20.25 5.97 -12.95
C GLY A 160 -21.14 4.74 -12.73
N SER A 161 -21.08 3.75 -13.63
CA SER A 161 -21.85 2.50 -13.51
C SER A 161 -21.08 1.36 -12.85
N SER A 162 -19.78 1.54 -12.53
CA SER A 162 -19.00 0.54 -11.79
C SER A 162 -19.42 0.50 -10.32
N ALA A 163 -19.55 -0.70 -9.77
CA ALA A 163 -19.90 -0.90 -8.36
C ALA A 163 -18.71 -0.60 -7.40
N SER A 164 -17.48 -0.55 -7.94
CA SER A 164 -16.24 -0.34 -7.21
C SER A 164 -15.39 0.71 -7.93
N PRO A 165 -14.54 1.49 -7.22
CA PRO A 165 -13.67 2.49 -7.83
C PRO A 165 -12.75 1.92 -8.90
N ILE A 166 -12.52 2.67 -9.98
CA ILE A 166 -11.47 2.35 -10.95
C ILE A 166 -10.11 2.62 -10.32
N VAL A 167 -9.18 1.72 -10.58
CA VAL A 167 -7.79 1.83 -10.09
C VAL A 167 -6.77 1.94 -11.22
N ASP A 168 -7.05 1.33 -12.40
CA ASP A 168 -6.09 1.34 -13.50
C ASP A 168 -6.77 1.09 -14.85
N MET A 169 -6.03 1.37 -15.95
CA MET A 169 -6.40 1.02 -17.32
C MET A 169 -5.17 0.64 -18.13
N ALA A 170 -5.37 -0.22 -19.13
CA ALA A 170 -4.31 -0.61 -20.06
C ALA A 170 -4.83 -0.78 -21.46
N THR A 171 -4.08 -0.31 -22.48
CA THR A 171 -4.41 -0.48 -23.90
C THR A 171 -3.86 -1.81 -24.44
N MET A 172 -4.54 -2.37 -25.44
CA MET A 172 -3.97 -3.42 -26.28
C MET A 172 -2.71 -2.89 -26.98
N PRO A 173 -1.68 -3.73 -27.19
CA PRO A 173 -0.49 -3.33 -27.98
C PRO A 173 -0.83 -2.84 -29.39
N THR A 174 -1.95 -3.30 -29.95
CA THR A 174 -2.47 -2.86 -31.26
C THR A 174 -3.17 -1.50 -31.23
N GLY A 175 -3.52 -0.99 -30.04
CA GLY A 175 -4.34 0.21 -29.86
C GLY A 175 -5.83 0.03 -30.18
N ALA A 176 -6.29 -1.18 -30.59
CA ALA A 176 -7.67 -1.43 -31.02
C ALA A 176 -8.68 -1.55 -29.85
N GLY A 177 -8.21 -1.59 -28.61
CA GLY A 177 -9.06 -1.72 -27.43
C GLY A 177 -8.27 -1.46 -26.14
N TYR A 178 -8.99 -1.46 -25.03
CA TYR A 178 -8.42 -1.29 -23.71
C TYR A 178 -9.28 -1.97 -22.63
N TRP A 179 -8.67 -2.19 -21.49
CA TRP A 179 -9.32 -2.67 -20.27
C TRP A 179 -9.30 -1.58 -19.20
N ILE A 180 -10.37 -1.53 -18.41
CA ILE A 180 -10.46 -0.74 -17.18
C ILE A 180 -10.64 -1.73 -16.04
N VAL A 181 -9.90 -1.57 -14.96
CA VAL A 181 -9.96 -2.46 -13.79
C VAL A 181 -10.38 -1.70 -12.55
N THR A 182 -11.20 -2.35 -11.72
CA THR A 182 -11.67 -1.84 -10.43
C THR A 182 -10.89 -2.42 -9.26
N GLU A 183 -10.99 -1.77 -8.12
CA GLU A 183 -10.40 -2.18 -6.84
C GLU A 183 -10.82 -3.61 -6.41
N ASP A 184 -12.04 -4.05 -6.72
CA ASP A 184 -12.54 -5.40 -6.47
C ASP A 184 -12.08 -6.43 -7.52
N GLY A 185 -11.29 -5.99 -8.51
CA GLY A 185 -10.73 -6.83 -9.56
C GLY A 185 -11.68 -7.17 -10.70
N THR A 186 -12.80 -6.46 -10.84
CA THR A 186 -13.66 -6.52 -12.03
C THR A 186 -12.94 -5.88 -13.20
N VAL A 187 -12.94 -6.53 -14.37
CA VAL A 187 -12.31 -6.04 -15.61
C VAL A 187 -13.38 -5.75 -16.64
N TYR A 188 -13.34 -4.54 -17.20
CA TYR A 188 -14.24 -4.05 -18.26
C TYR A 188 -13.46 -3.90 -19.56
N PRO A 189 -13.71 -4.75 -20.58
CA PRO A 189 -13.09 -4.61 -21.89
C PRO A 189 -13.86 -3.66 -22.78
N PHE A 190 -13.14 -2.87 -23.60
CA PHE A 190 -13.69 -1.94 -24.59
C PHE A 190 -13.01 -2.07 -25.94
N GLY A 191 -13.74 -1.83 -27.04
CA GLY A 191 -13.25 -1.99 -28.39
C GLY A 191 -13.00 -3.46 -28.73
N ALA A 192 -11.82 -3.78 -29.27
CA ALA A 192 -11.42 -5.15 -29.60
C ALA A 192 -10.88 -5.96 -28.40
N ALA A 193 -10.76 -5.33 -27.23
CA ALA A 193 -10.30 -6.01 -26.03
C ALA A 193 -11.33 -7.08 -25.59
N THR A 194 -10.84 -8.26 -25.21
CA THR A 194 -11.67 -9.37 -24.70
C THR A 194 -11.44 -9.58 -23.22
N LEU A 195 -12.48 -10.01 -22.50
CA LEU A 195 -12.34 -10.43 -21.12
C LEU A 195 -11.74 -11.84 -21.07
N HIS A 196 -10.54 -11.95 -20.51
CA HIS A 196 -9.85 -13.23 -20.31
C HIS A 196 -10.11 -13.84 -18.93
N GLY A 197 -10.84 -13.16 -18.08
CA GLY A 197 -11.20 -13.51 -16.69
C GLY A 197 -10.97 -12.33 -15.77
N ASP A 198 -11.55 -12.38 -14.57
CA ASP A 198 -11.40 -11.35 -13.55
C ASP A 198 -11.57 -11.92 -12.13
N LEU A 199 -11.65 -11.04 -11.13
CA LEU A 199 -11.71 -11.42 -9.73
C LEU A 199 -13.05 -11.07 -9.06
N ARG A 200 -14.05 -10.61 -9.82
CA ARG A 200 -15.37 -10.16 -9.29
C ARG A 200 -16.08 -11.16 -8.38
N ASP A 201 -15.91 -12.46 -8.65
CA ASP A 201 -16.54 -13.53 -7.88
C ASP A 201 -15.64 -14.07 -6.76
N LYS A 202 -14.49 -13.44 -6.56
CA LYS A 202 -13.55 -13.83 -5.50
C LYS A 202 -13.67 -12.89 -4.31
N LYS A 203 -13.67 -13.47 -3.12
CA LYS A 203 -13.55 -12.67 -1.90
C LYS A 203 -12.07 -12.29 -1.69
N LEU A 204 -11.68 -11.11 -2.17
CA LEU A 204 -10.33 -10.60 -2.01
C LEU A 204 -10.10 -10.15 -0.57
N SER A 205 -8.90 -10.43 -0.05
CA SER A 205 -8.44 -9.91 1.25
C SER A 205 -7.82 -8.52 1.14
N ASN A 206 -7.32 -8.18 -0.07
CA ASN A 206 -6.69 -6.90 -0.38
C ASN A 206 -7.15 -6.42 -1.76
N PRO A 207 -7.23 -5.10 -1.99
CA PRO A 207 -7.67 -4.56 -3.27
C PRO A 207 -6.69 -4.88 -4.40
N VAL A 208 -7.22 -4.90 -5.64
CA VAL A 208 -6.41 -4.82 -6.86
C VAL A 208 -5.89 -3.39 -6.99
N VAL A 209 -4.64 -3.25 -7.43
CA VAL A 209 -3.94 -1.96 -7.56
C VAL A 209 -3.46 -1.67 -8.98
N GLY A 210 -3.53 -2.63 -9.90
CA GLY A 210 -3.11 -2.39 -11.27
C GLY A 210 -3.29 -3.58 -12.20
N ILE A 211 -3.20 -3.30 -13.49
CA ILE A 211 -3.24 -4.24 -14.61
C ILE A 211 -2.01 -4.06 -15.50
N ALA A 212 -1.37 -5.16 -15.89
CA ALA A 212 -0.31 -5.17 -16.89
C ALA A 212 -0.67 -6.14 -18.01
N VAL A 213 -0.57 -5.72 -19.28
CA VAL A 213 -1.00 -6.49 -20.44
C VAL A 213 0.15 -7.34 -20.97
N SER A 214 -0.15 -8.58 -21.43
CA SER A 214 0.82 -9.41 -22.11
C SER A 214 1.23 -8.80 -23.46
N PRO A 215 2.45 -9.05 -23.96
CA PRO A 215 2.92 -8.47 -25.22
C PRO A 215 2.04 -8.82 -26.45
N SER A 216 1.34 -9.94 -26.41
CA SER A 216 0.40 -10.35 -27.45
C SER A 216 -0.92 -9.57 -27.42
N GLY A 217 -1.28 -9.00 -26.25
CA GLY A 217 -2.60 -8.43 -26.02
C GLY A 217 -3.72 -9.45 -25.80
N ASN A 218 -3.39 -10.74 -25.63
CA ASN A 218 -4.36 -11.82 -25.40
C ASN A 218 -4.40 -12.29 -23.94
N GLY A 219 -3.83 -11.49 -23.04
CA GLY A 219 -3.83 -11.75 -21.61
C GLY A 219 -3.37 -10.56 -20.82
N TYR A 220 -3.46 -10.68 -19.50
CA TYR A 220 -3.02 -9.65 -18.57
C TYR A 220 -2.77 -10.24 -17.17
N TRP A 221 -2.01 -9.50 -16.38
CA TRP A 221 -1.84 -9.74 -14.95
C TRP A 221 -2.59 -8.68 -14.17
N LEU A 222 -3.23 -9.08 -13.07
CA LEU A 222 -3.78 -8.20 -12.04
C LEU A 222 -2.94 -8.34 -10.79
N ALA A 223 -2.51 -7.21 -10.21
CA ALA A 223 -1.78 -7.20 -8.95
C ALA A 223 -2.66 -6.71 -7.81
N GLN A 224 -2.59 -7.41 -6.68
CA GLN A 224 -3.20 -6.98 -5.42
C GLN A 224 -2.18 -6.26 -4.53
N GLN A 225 -2.71 -5.47 -3.61
CA GLN A 225 -1.92 -4.68 -2.67
C GLN A 225 -0.98 -5.52 -1.79
N ASP A 226 -1.30 -6.81 -1.55
CA ASP A 226 -0.47 -7.77 -0.80
C ASP A 226 0.61 -8.46 -1.64
N GLY A 227 0.71 -8.10 -2.92
CA GLY A 227 1.68 -8.67 -3.86
C GLY A 227 1.22 -9.94 -4.56
N GLN A 228 0.00 -10.41 -4.32
CA GLN A 228 -0.57 -11.50 -5.12
C GLN A 228 -0.74 -11.03 -6.57
N VAL A 229 -0.25 -11.83 -7.51
CA VAL A 229 -0.42 -11.59 -8.95
C VAL A 229 -1.27 -12.70 -9.55
N TRP A 230 -2.29 -12.31 -10.31
CA TRP A 230 -3.20 -13.19 -11.03
C TRP A 230 -2.95 -13.07 -12.53
N ALA A 231 -2.82 -14.19 -13.23
CA ALA A 231 -2.62 -14.25 -14.67
C ALA A 231 -3.89 -14.72 -15.38
N PHE A 232 -4.25 -14.04 -16.47
CA PHE A 232 -5.43 -14.34 -17.28
C PHE A 232 -5.04 -14.38 -18.77
N GLY A 233 -5.77 -15.20 -19.55
CA GLY A 233 -5.47 -15.39 -20.98
C GLY A 233 -4.13 -16.08 -21.18
N ASP A 234 -3.30 -15.52 -22.04
CA ASP A 234 -1.94 -16.03 -22.32
C ASP A 234 -0.85 -15.41 -21.44
N ALA A 235 -1.23 -14.57 -20.46
CA ALA A 235 -0.29 -14.06 -19.50
C ALA A 235 0.36 -15.20 -18.71
N SER A 236 1.70 -15.19 -18.61
CA SER A 236 2.45 -16.29 -18.01
C SER A 236 2.04 -16.59 -16.57
N THR A 237 1.63 -17.82 -16.30
CA THR A 237 1.34 -18.30 -14.93
C THR A 237 2.60 -18.57 -14.10
N ALA A 238 3.79 -18.54 -14.73
CA ALA A 238 5.08 -18.62 -14.01
C ALA A 238 5.37 -17.37 -13.19
N VAL A 239 4.60 -16.28 -13.38
CA VAL A 239 4.63 -15.09 -12.55
C VAL A 239 3.86 -15.39 -11.27
N ALA A 240 4.54 -15.93 -10.26
CA ALA A 240 3.97 -16.24 -8.97
C ALA A 240 4.01 -15.03 -8.02
N ALA A 241 3.22 -15.07 -6.95
CA ALA A 241 3.34 -14.12 -5.86
C ALA A 241 4.79 -14.08 -5.32
N PRO A 242 5.30 -12.89 -4.94
CA PRO A 242 6.66 -12.78 -4.45
C PRO A 242 6.89 -13.64 -3.21
N ALA A 243 8.06 -14.29 -3.16
CA ALA A 243 8.40 -15.22 -2.08
C ALA A 243 8.68 -14.52 -0.73
N ARG A 244 8.81 -13.19 -0.71
CA ARG A 244 9.10 -12.41 0.51
C ARG A 244 7.86 -11.70 1.03
N CYS A 245 7.76 -11.64 2.35
CA CYS A 245 6.71 -10.89 3.04
C CYS A 245 6.86 -9.40 2.79
N LEU A 246 5.75 -8.76 2.40
CA LEU A 246 5.72 -7.33 2.15
C LEU A 246 5.49 -6.59 3.48
N THR A 247 6.36 -5.64 3.76
CA THR A 247 6.15 -4.68 4.86
C THR A 247 5.42 -3.42 4.37
N GLN A 248 5.31 -3.27 3.05
CA GLN A 248 4.69 -2.13 2.38
C GLN A 248 3.73 -2.64 1.30
N PRO A 249 2.60 -1.95 1.08
CA PRO A 249 1.66 -2.32 0.03
C PRO A 249 2.26 -2.16 -1.36
N VAL A 250 1.87 -3.05 -2.27
CA VAL A 250 2.06 -2.83 -3.71
C VAL A 250 1.17 -1.67 -4.15
N VAL A 251 1.75 -0.77 -4.96
CA VAL A 251 1.08 0.42 -5.49
C VAL A 251 1.06 0.47 -7.01
N GLY A 252 1.72 -0.47 -7.68
CA GLY A 252 1.72 -0.58 -9.15
C GLY A 252 2.39 -1.84 -9.65
N ILE A 253 2.07 -2.20 -10.89
CA ILE A 253 2.63 -3.34 -11.63
C ILE A 253 3.06 -2.89 -13.01
N ALA A 254 4.23 -3.33 -13.47
CA ALA A 254 4.68 -3.17 -14.84
C ALA A 254 5.16 -4.51 -15.41
N ALA A 255 4.71 -4.85 -16.63
CA ALA A 255 5.17 -6.03 -17.32
C ALA A 255 6.46 -5.76 -18.08
N ARG A 256 7.34 -6.78 -18.16
CA ARG A 256 8.43 -6.79 -19.12
C ARG A 256 7.88 -6.88 -20.55
N PRO A 257 8.48 -6.17 -21.52
CA PRO A 257 8.11 -6.30 -22.92
C PRO A 257 8.24 -7.72 -23.46
N GLN A 258 9.04 -8.59 -22.81
CA GLN A 258 9.19 -10.01 -23.14
C GLN A 258 8.01 -10.87 -22.65
N GLY A 259 7.20 -10.37 -21.73
CA GLY A 259 6.03 -11.08 -21.19
C GLY A 259 6.35 -12.23 -20.25
N ASP A 260 7.56 -12.33 -19.77
CA ASP A 260 8.06 -13.44 -18.93
C ASP A 260 8.24 -13.05 -17.45
N GLY A 261 7.94 -11.81 -17.11
CA GLY A 261 8.02 -11.30 -15.74
C GLY A 261 7.34 -9.95 -15.57
N VAL A 262 7.15 -9.56 -14.32
CA VAL A 262 6.63 -8.25 -13.93
C VAL A 262 7.44 -7.68 -12.78
N TRP A 263 7.40 -6.36 -12.62
CA TRP A 263 7.83 -5.66 -11.42
C TRP A 263 6.63 -5.13 -10.66
N LEU A 264 6.72 -5.20 -9.34
CA LEU A 264 5.75 -4.60 -8.41
C LEU A 264 6.45 -3.49 -7.63
N ALA A 265 5.96 -2.27 -7.69
CA ALA A 265 6.42 -1.20 -6.81
C ALA A 265 5.68 -1.27 -5.48
N THR A 266 6.41 -1.12 -4.38
CA THR A 266 5.81 -0.91 -3.06
C THR A 266 6.03 0.51 -2.59
N ALA A 267 5.15 1.00 -1.75
CA ALA A 267 5.33 2.28 -1.09
C ALA A 267 4.86 2.19 0.37
N PRO A 268 5.49 2.92 1.30
CA PRO A 268 4.97 3.05 2.64
C PRO A 268 3.54 3.54 2.61
N LEU A 269 2.69 2.97 3.46
CA LEU A 269 1.36 3.53 3.66
C LEU A 269 1.51 5.00 4.11
N PRO A 270 0.74 5.92 3.50
CA PRO A 270 0.79 7.31 3.92
C PRO A 270 0.48 7.38 5.42
N PRO A 271 1.10 8.32 6.17
CA PRO A 271 0.71 8.56 7.54
C PRO A 271 -0.78 8.90 7.55
N VAL A 272 -1.51 8.25 8.45
CA VAL A 272 -2.95 8.48 8.58
C VAL A 272 -3.16 9.95 8.92
N SER A 273 -3.83 10.70 8.03
CA SER A 273 -4.16 12.09 8.30
C SER A 273 -5.23 12.16 9.38
N THR A 274 -4.91 12.79 10.48
CA THR A 274 -5.85 13.05 11.57
C THR A 274 -6.24 14.52 11.66
N THR A 275 -5.80 15.34 10.69
CA THR A 275 -6.08 16.78 10.65
C THR A 275 -7.58 17.01 10.46
N GLY A 276 -8.17 17.77 11.36
CA GLY A 276 -9.62 18.10 11.32
C GLY A 276 -10.55 17.01 11.85
N LEU A 277 -10.02 15.85 12.28
CA LEU A 277 -10.80 14.80 12.92
C LEU A 277 -10.99 15.04 14.40
N SER A 278 -12.11 14.56 14.96
CA SER A 278 -12.22 14.45 16.43
C SER A 278 -11.19 13.45 16.96
N PRO A 279 -10.83 13.52 18.27
CA PRO A 279 -9.86 12.57 18.84
C PRO A 279 -10.25 11.09 18.68
N LEU A 280 -11.54 10.77 18.70
CA LEU A 280 -12.01 9.39 18.52
C LEU A 280 -11.97 8.97 17.04
N ASP A 281 -12.37 9.86 16.12
CA ASP A 281 -12.26 9.59 14.68
C ASP A 281 -10.79 9.43 14.25
N ALA A 282 -9.90 10.21 14.87
CA ALA A 282 -8.45 10.06 14.65
C ALA A 282 -7.92 8.68 15.10
N LEU A 283 -8.40 8.18 16.25
CA LEU A 283 -8.09 6.84 16.72
C LEU A 283 -8.62 5.76 15.78
N ASP A 284 -9.83 5.93 15.25
CA ASP A 284 -10.44 5.00 14.31
C ASP A 284 -9.69 4.97 12.99
N ALA A 285 -9.28 6.13 12.47
CA ALA A 285 -8.45 6.22 11.26
C ALA A 285 -7.10 5.51 11.44
N ILE A 286 -6.40 5.74 12.55
CA ILE A 286 -5.12 5.08 12.85
C ILE A 286 -5.30 3.57 12.97
N ASN A 287 -6.37 3.13 13.61
CA ASN A 287 -6.66 1.70 13.73
C ASN A 287 -6.89 1.04 12.37
N GLY A 288 -7.60 1.70 11.45
CA GLY A 288 -7.76 1.23 10.07
C GLY A 288 -6.41 1.07 9.34
N GLY A 289 -5.51 2.04 9.49
CA GLY A 289 -4.15 1.95 8.94
C GLY A 289 -3.34 0.80 9.55
N LEU A 290 -3.45 0.58 10.85
CA LEU A 290 -2.79 -0.53 11.54
C LEU A 290 -3.35 -1.89 11.11
N GLU A 291 -4.67 -2.00 10.95
CA GLU A 291 -5.33 -3.19 10.43
C GLU A 291 -4.81 -3.54 9.02
N GLN A 292 -4.69 -2.55 8.15
CA GLN A 292 -4.17 -2.75 6.79
C GLN A 292 -2.73 -3.26 6.80
N ARG A 293 -1.84 -2.68 7.62
CA ARG A 293 -0.44 -3.12 7.74
C ARG A 293 -0.33 -4.56 8.24
N VAL A 294 -1.15 -4.93 9.22
CA VAL A 294 -1.20 -6.31 9.73
C VAL A 294 -1.66 -7.27 8.64
N ARG A 295 -2.68 -6.93 7.87
CA ARG A 295 -3.18 -7.77 6.76
C ARG A 295 -2.11 -8.00 5.69
N LEU A 296 -1.36 -6.95 5.33
CA LEU A 296 -0.26 -7.05 4.36
C LEU A 296 0.82 -8.03 4.84
N ALA A 297 1.25 -7.90 6.09
CA ALA A 297 2.26 -8.79 6.67
C ALA A 297 1.78 -10.24 6.76
N GLN A 298 0.49 -10.47 6.98
CA GLN A 298 -0.10 -11.81 7.09
C GLN A 298 -0.35 -12.51 5.74
N GLY A 299 -0.37 -11.76 4.63
CA GLY A 299 -0.58 -12.33 3.29
C GLY A 299 0.51 -13.32 2.85
N CYS A 300 1.68 -13.31 3.48
CA CYS A 300 2.85 -14.12 3.13
C CYS A 300 2.99 -15.43 3.87
N GLN A 301 2.14 -15.76 4.82
CA GLN A 301 2.44 -16.87 5.72
C GLN A 301 1.77 -18.16 5.31
N SER A 302 2.59 -19.23 5.18
CA SER A 302 2.12 -20.61 5.28
C SER A 302 1.30 -20.74 6.56
N ALA A 303 0.14 -21.41 6.49
CA ALA A 303 -0.72 -21.63 7.65
C ALA A 303 0.09 -22.21 8.82
N VAL A 304 0.47 -21.36 9.77
CA VAL A 304 0.96 -21.84 11.08
C VAL A 304 -0.24 -22.33 11.84
N ASN A 305 -0.14 -23.53 12.40
CA ASN A 305 -1.21 -24.07 13.23
C ASN A 305 -1.28 -23.24 14.53
N VAL A 306 -2.28 -22.37 14.64
CA VAL A 306 -2.49 -21.46 15.78
C VAL A 306 -2.58 -22.21 17.10
N GLU A 307 -3.06 -23.46 17.08
CA GLU A 307 -3.14 -24.32 18.27
C GLU A 307 -1.76 -24.74 18.83
N SER A 308 -0.71 -24.63 18.02
CA SER A 308 0.67 -24.94 18.43
C SER A 308 1.44 -23.76 19.02
N LEU A 309 0.88 -22.56 19.04
CA LEU A 309 1.57 -21.39 19.62
C LEU A 309 1.64 -21.49 21.15
N THR A 310 2.84 -21.40 21.68
CA THR A 310 3.06 -21.28 23.13
C THR A 310 2.95 -19.81 23.51
N TYR A 311 1.93 -19.47 24.28
CA TYR A 311 1.72 -18.12 24.76
C TYR A 311 2.45 -17.86 26.07
N SER A 312 3.06 -16.68 26.19
CA SER A 312 3.77 -16.18 27.37
C SER A 312 3.06 -14.96 27.94
N ASP A 313 3.16 -14.75 29.24
CA ASP A 313 2.63 -13.56 29.90
C ASP A 313 3.35 -12.29 29.39
N PRO A 314 2.62 -11.34 28.75
CA PRO A 314 3.22 -10.13 28.21
C PRO A 314 3.72 -9.15 29.27
N LEU A 315 3.17 -9.21 30.49
CA LEU A 315 3.56 -8.33 31.60
C LEU A 315 3.40 -9.03 32.95
N PRO A 316 4.36 -9.88 33.34
CA PRO A 316 4.27 -10.68 34.54
C PRO A 316 3.93 -9.89 35.82
N GLY A 317 2.95 -10.38 36.54
CA GLY A 317 2.47 -9.78 37.78
C GLY A 317 1.58 -8.54 37.59
N ALA A 318 1.23 -8.19 36.36
CA ALA A 318 0.26 -7.13 36.09
C ALA A 318 -1.18 -7.58 36.38
N ARG A 319 -2.02 -6.61 36.64
CA ARG A 319 -3.49 -6.79 36.75
C ARG A 319 -4.19 -6.19 35.54
N LEU A 320 -5.29 -6.79 35.14
CA LEU A 320 -6.21 -6.22 34.17
C LEU A 320 -6.80 -4.94 34.75
N SER A 321 -6.49 -3.78 34.16
CA SER A 321 -6.99 -2.47 34.61
C SER A 321 -8.14 -1.97 33.75
N SER A 322 -8.25 -2.43 32.50
CA SER A 322 -9.40 -2.16 31.63
C SER A 322 -9.59 -3.31 30.64
N PRO A 323 -10.81 -3.90 30.55
CA PRO A 323 -11.10 -4.99 29.66
C PRO A 323 -11.33 -4.53 28.21
N TYR A 324 -11.31 -5.48 27.29
CA TYR A 324 -11.79 -5.36 25.93
C TYR A 324 -13.29 -5.08 25.88
N GLY A 325 -13.76 -4.29 24.91
CA GLY A 325 -15.17 -4.03 24.67
C GLY A 325 -15.61 -2.59 24.98
N ASN A 326 -16.91 -2.38 25.07
CA ASN A 326 -17.48 -1.05 25.26
C ASN A 326 -17.11 -0.45 26.61
N ARG A 327 -16.59 0.78 26.62
CA ARG A 327 -16.25 1.55 27.82
C ARG A 327 -16.47 3.06 27.60
N ILE A 328 -16.34 3.83 28.67
CA ILE A 328 -16.15 5.28 28.56
C ILE A 328 -14.66 5.58 28.47
N HIS A 329 -14.25 6.29 27.40
CA HIS A 329 -12.84 6.64 27.20
C HIS A 329 -12.27 7.41 28.39
N PRO A 330 -11.14 6.98 29.00
CA PRO A 330 -10.67 7.54 30.27
C PRO A 330 -10.25 9.01 30.19
N VAL A 331 -9.79 9.47 29.00
CA VAL A 331 -9.36 10.86 28.77
C VAL A 331 -10.52 11.71 28.27
N TYR A 332 -11.24 11.31 27.24
CA TYR A 332 -12.26 12.13 26.57
C TYR A 332 -13.66 12.00 27.17
N LYS A 333 -13.89 11.01 28.06
CA LYS A 333 -15.19 10.77 28.73
C LYS A 333 -16.36 10.50 27.74
N LEU A 334 -16.06 9.95 26.59
CA LEU A 334 -17.03 9.58 25.55
C LEU A 334 -17.14 8.05 25.43
N PRO A 335 -18.29 7.51 25.01
CA PRO A 335 -18.42 6.10 24.69
C PRO A 335 -17.38 5.68 23.63
N GLN A 336 -16.69 4.59 23.89
CA GLN A 336 -15.67 4.03 22.99
C GLN A 336 -15.62 2.51 23.11
N PHE A 337 -15.34 1.86 21.99
CA PHE A 337 -14.97 0.45 22.00
C PHE A 337 -13.47 0.31 22.27
N HIS A 338 -13.11 -0.35 23.38
CA HIS A 338 -11.72 -0.67 23.72
C HIS A 338 -11.25 -1.89 22.94
N ARG A 339 -10.32 -1.68 22.01
CA ARG A 339 -9.87 -2.69 21.06
C ARG A 339 -8.90 -3.72 21.63
N GLY A 340 -8.48 -3.52 22.85
CA GLY A 340 -7.53 -4.38 23.56
C GLY A 340 -7.85 -4.50 25.02
N ILE A 341 -6.85 -4.84 25.79
CA ILE A 341 -6.87 -4.82 27.25
C ILE A 341 -5.76 -3.91 27.76
N ASP A 342 -5.99 -3.31 28.93
CA ASP A 342 -4.96 -2.54 29.61
C ASP A 342 -4.46 -3.33 30.83
N LEU A 343 -3.14 -3.53 30.90
CA LEU A 343 -2.44 -4.25 31.96
C LEU A 343 -1.59 -3.26 32.76
N ALA A 344 -1.85 -3.13 34.07
CA ALA A 344 -1.16 -2.20 34.96
C ALA A 344 -0.50 -2.90 36.15
N GLY A 345 0.62 -2.35 36.61
CA GLY A 345 1.45 -2.95 37.66
C GLY A 345 2.35 -4.05 37.10
N GLY A 346 2.85 -4.93 37.97
CA GLY A 346 3.78 -5.99 37.55
C GLY A 346 5.18 -5.48 37.21
N THR A 347 5.86 -6.19 36.29
CA THR A 347 7.17 -5.79 35.79
C THR A 347 7.06 -4.58 34.84
N THR A 348 8.18 -3.88 34.64
CA THR A 348 8.23 -2.83 33.61
C THR A 348 8.60 -3.35 32.23
N ALA A 349 9.11 -4.59 32.13
CA ALA A 349 9.53 -5.22 30.89
C ALA A 349 8.33 -5.84 30.18
N ILE A 350 8.02 -5.34 28.99
CA ILE A 350 7.00 -5.91 28.10
C ILE A 350 7.63 -7.07 27.33
N ARG A 351 6.93 -8.21 27.27
CA ARG A 351 7.37 -9.43 26.61
C ARG A 351 6.49 -9.80 25.44
N ALA A 352 7.09 -10.39 24.40
CA ALA A 352 6.34 -10.98 23.29
C ALA A 352 5.49 -12.16 23.80
N ILE A 353 4.21 -12.18 23.46
CA ILE A 353 3.29 -13.27 23.90
C ILE A 353 3.61 -14.61 23.25
N ALA A 354 4.17 -14.61 22.05
CA ALA A 354 4.53 -15.81 21.30
C ALA A 354 5.73 -15.52 20.39
N ASP A 355 6.31 -16.58 19.80
CA ASP A 355 7.28 -16.46 18.73
C ASP A 355 6.67 -15.65 17.57
N GLY A 356 7.49 -14.87 16.86
CA GLY A 356 6.98 -14.08 15.73
C GLY A 356 8.02 -13.14 15.15
N LYS A 357 7.57 -12.37 14.16
CA LYS A 357 8.36 -11.34 13.50
C LYS A 357 7.78 -9.96 13.80
N VAL A 358 8.62 -9.02 14.20
CA VAL A 358 8.23 -7.62 14.37
C VAL A 358 7.93 -7.02 13.01
N ILE A 359 6.71 -6.59 12.79
CA ILE A 359 6.26 -6.00 11.52
C ILE A 359 6.19 -4.49 11.58
N GLU A 360 6.09 -3.90 12.78
CA GLU A 360 6.09 -2.45 12.95
C GLU A 360 6.65 -2.05 14.32
N VAL A 361 7.38 -0.93 14.33
CA VAL A 361 7.72 -0.15 15.51
C VAL A 361 7.56 1.32 15.16
N SER A 362 6.60 2.00 15.77
CA SER A 362 6.25 3.38 15.42
C SER A 362 5.67 4.13 16.62
N SER A 363 5.54 5.46 16.48
CA SER A 363 4.79 6.28 17.44
C SER A 363 3.47 6.67 16.80
N LEU A 364 2.37 6.09 17.29
CA LEU A 364 1.02 6.31 16.78
C LEU A 364 0.22 7.22 17.72
N ILE A 365 -0.60 8.10 17.15
CA ILE A 365 -1.53 8.91 17.92
C ILE A 365 -2.46 7.98 18.71
N GLY A 366 -2.65 8.26 19.98
CA GLY A 366 -3.45 7.42 20.88
C GLY A 366 -2.66 6.25 21.45
N TYR A 367 -2.03 5.43 20.65
CA TYR A 367 -1.26 4.26 21.08
C TYR A 367 0.13 4.60 21.64
N GLY A 368 0.70 5.77 21.31
CA GLY A 368 2.07 6.13 21.68
C GLY A 368 3.11 5.25 20.98
N ILE A 369 4.23 4.98 21.63
CA ILE A 369 5.25 4.06 21.11
C ILE A 369 4.66 2.66 21.09
N THR A 370 4.61 2.08 19.88
CA THR A 370 3.88 0.85 19.58
C THR A 370 4.81 -0.15 18.90
N THR A 371 4.71 -1.42 19.30
CA THR A 371 5.32 -2.55 18.62
C THR A 371 4.21 -3.48 18.13
N VAL A 372 4.31 -3.96 16.89
CA VAL A 372 3.40 -4.97 16.32
C VAL A 372 4.20 -6.19 15.93
N ILE A 373 3.73 -7.37 16.37
CA ILE A 373 4.37 -8.66 16.10
C ILE A 373 3.37 -9.54 15.38
N ASP A 374 3.79 -10.11 14.27
CA ASP A 374 3.07 -11.15 13.57
C ASP A 374 3.57 -12.53 14.03
N HIS A 375 2.64 -13.37 14.50
CA HIS A 375 2.92 -14.69 15.06
C HIS A 375 2.63 -15.83 14.07
N GLY A 376 2.22 -15.49 12.84
CA GLY A 376 1.75 -16.48 11.89
C GLY A 376 0.28 -16.89 12.11
N GLY A 377 -0.25 -17.76 11.22
CA GLY A 377 -1.64 -18.25 11.33
C GLY A 377 -2.70 -17.15 11.34
N LYS A 378 -2.41 -15.97 10.79
CA LYS A 378 -3.23 -14.74 10.83
C LYS A 378 -3.38 -14.13 12.23
N ILE A 379 -2.53 -14.47 13.20
CA ILE A 379 -2.52 -13.86 14.54
C ILE A 379 -1.39 -12.85 14.65
N SER A 380 -1.70 -11.66 15.14
CA SER A 380 -0.72 -10.65 15.52
C SER A 380 -1.08 -10.01 16.84
N SER A 381 -0.06 -9.45 17.51
CA SER A 381 -0.20 -8.70 18.76
C SER A 381 0.31 -7.28 18.62
N VAL A 382 -0.35 -6.35 19.31
CA VAL A 382 0.00 -4.93 19.38
C VAL A 382 0.31 -4.59 20.83
N TYR A 383 1.40 -3.86 21.05
CA TYR A 383 1.86 -3.41 22.37
C TYR A 383 1.99 -1.90 22.35
N GLY A 384 1.08 -1.20 22.98
CA GLY A 384 1.00 0.27 23.02
C GLY A 384 1.51 0.89 24.34
N HIS A 385 1.54 2.22 24.36
CA HIS A 385 1.93 3.08 25.47
C HIS A 385 3.34 2.87 26.04
N GLN A 386 4.24 2.26 25.22
CA GLN A 386 5.61 2.00 25.64
C GLN A 386 6.36 3.30 25.95
N SER A 387 7.31 3.26 26.89
CA SER A 387 8.30 4.32 27.08
C SER A 387 9.52 4.15 26.18
N ALA A 388 9.85 2.90 25.83
CA ALA A 388 10.91 2.56 24.91
C ALA A 388 10.69 1.16 24.30
N THR A 389 11.10 0.97 23.06
CA THR A 389 11.18 -0.35 22.40
C THR A 389 12.61 -0.88 22.45
N ARG A 390 12.77 -2.22 22.42
CA ARG A 390 14.05 -2.95 22.36
C ARG A 390 14.20 -3.74 21.08
N VAL A 391 13.26 -3.62 20.18
CA VAL A 391 13.22 -4.32 18.90
C VAL A 391 12.93 -3.32 17.77
N LYS A 392 13.18 -3.72 16.55
CA LYS A 392 12.87 -2.97 15.32
C LYS A 392 12.09 -3.84 14.33
N ALA A 393 11.44 -3.22 13.36
CA ALA A 393 10.79 -3.94 12.27
C ALA A 393 11.79 -4.87 11.56
N GLY A 394 11.34 -6.09 11.29
CA GLY A 394 12.14 -7.17 10.71
C GLY A 394 12.77 -8.13 11.72
N ASP A 395 12.89 -7.76 13.01
CA ASP A 395 13.46 -8.64 14.05
C ASP A 395 12.54 -9.86 14.30
N GLU A 396 13.16 -11.03 14.44
CA GLU A 396 12.49 -12.22 14.98
C GLU A 396 12.56 -12.22 16.51
N VAL A 397 11.46 -12.57 17.14
CA VAL A 397 11.33 -12.62 18.61
C VAL A 397 10.81 -13.98 19.06
N LYS A 398 11.17 -14.34 20.30
CA LYS A 398 10.69 -15.55 20.96
C LYS A 398 9.65 -15.23 22.02
N ALA A 399 8.74 -16.17 22.30
CA ALA A 399 7.81 -16.07 23.41
C ALA A 399 8.55 -15.73 24.72
N GLY A 400 8.08 -14.73 25.46
CA GLY A 400 8.71 -14.25 26.67
C GLY A 400 9.92 -13.34 26.48
N GLN A 401 10.39 -13.11 25.25
CA GLN A 401 11.48 -12.16 24.99
C GLN A 401 11.04 -10.74 25.30
N THR A 402 11.88 -9.97 25.99
CA THR A 402 11.63 -8.56 26.27
C THR A 402 11.70 -7.73 24.98
N ILE A 403 10.62 -7.05 24.64
CA ILE A 403 10.46 -6.24 23.41
C ILE A 403 10.37 -4.74 23.69
N GLY A 404 10.10 -4.33 24.94
CA GLY A 404 9.96 -2.93 25.28
C GLY A 404 9.80 -2.73 26.79
N THR A 405 9.44 -1.50 27.14
CA THR A 405 9.25 -1.08 28.54
C THR A 405 7.91 -0.34 28.66
N VAL A 406 7.15 -0.66 29.72
CA VAL A 406 5.89 0.02 30.05
C VAL A 406 6.11 1.54 30.16
N GLY A 407 5.19 2.28 29.64
CA GLY A 407 5.21 3.73 29.66
C GLY A 407 3.83 4.34 29.75
N GLN A 408 3.75 5.60 29.36
CA GLN A 408 2.54 6.42 29.36
C GLN A 408 2.48 7.30 28.11
N THR A 409 3.05 6.84 26.99
CA THR A 409 3.02 7.59 25.74
C THR A 409 1.64 7.47 25.07
N GLY A 410 1.26 8.46 24.25
CA GLY A 410 -0.08 8.49 23.65
C GLY A 410 -1.20 8.89 24.63
N TYR A 411 -2.40 8.31 24.47
CA TYR A 411 -3.58 8.65 25.28
C TYR A 411 -3.68 7.75 26.52
N ALA A 412 -2.73 7.87 27.42
CA ALA A 412 -2.67 7.09 28.66
C ALA A 412 -2.87 7.99 29.88
N THR A 413 -3.64 7.51 30.88
CA THR A 413 -3.86 8.24 32.15
C THR A 413 -2.85 7.89 33.24
N GLY A 414 -2.02 6.87 33.01
CA GLY A 414 -0.97 6.40 33.91
C GLY A 414 -0.17 5.28 33.21
N PRO A 415 0.95 4.84 33.80
CA PRO A 415 1.78 3.79 33.21
C PRO A 415 1.02 2.46 33.13
N HIS A 416 0.86 1.91 31.92
CA HIS A 416 0.26 0.60 31.65
C HIS A 416 0.68 0.10 30.26
N LEU A 417 0.48 -1.19 30.00
CA LEU A 417 0.55 -1.78 28.67
C LEU A 417 -0.86 -1.86 28.09
N HIS A 418 -1.08 -1.22 26.95
CA HIS A 418 -2.23 -1.52 26.10
C HIS A 418 -1.86 -2.66 25.16
N MET A 419 -2.64 -3.73 25.15
CA MET A 419 -2.38 -4.91 24.35
C MET A 419 -3.60 -5.31 23.51
N GLU A 420 -3.38 -5.50 22.21
CA GLU A 420 -4.39 -6.05 21.31
C GLU A 420 -3.94 -7.38 20.74
N ILE A 421 -4.91 -8.24 20.42
CA ILE A 421 -4.75 -9.39 19.52
C ILE A 421 -5.58 -9.13 18.27
N ARG A 422 -5.02 -9.47 17.12
CA ARG A 422 -5.70 -9.35 15.84
C ARG A 422 -5.67 -10.68 15.10
N SER A 423 -6.84 -11.06 14.59
CA SER A 423 -7.00 -12.24 13.74
C SER A 423 -7.40 -11.79 12.33
N GLY A 424 -6.55 -12.04 11.33
CA GLY A 424 -6.74 -11.52 9.97
C GLY A 424 -6.83 -9.99 9.91
N GLY A 425 -6.08 -9.28 10.78
CA GLY A 425 -6.09 -7.83 10.92
C GLY A 425 -7.19 -7.28 11.85
N VAL A 426 -8.27 -8.00 12.07
CA VAL A 426 -9.41 -7.57 12.91
C VAL A 426 -9.11 -7.82 14.38
N VAL A 427 -9.40 -6.84 15.24
CA VAL A 427 -9.21 -6.98 16.70
C VAL A 427 -10.16 -8.04 17.28
N VAL A 428 -9.62 -8.85 18.17
CA VAL A 428 -10.35 -9.85 18.95
C VAL A 428 -10.05 -9.70 20.44
N ASP A 429 -10.87 -10.23 21.31
CA ASP A 429 -10.62 -10.21 22.76
C ASP A 429 -9.27 -10.87 23.08
N PRO A 430 -8.31 -10.14 23.70
CA PRO A 430 -7.01 -10.70 24.04
C PRO A 430 -7.03 -11.68 25.23
N THR A 431 -8.08 -11.66 26.04
CA THR A 431 -8.16 -12.44 27.29
C THR A 431 -7.88 -13.93 27.12
N PRO A 432 -8.37 -14.62 26.07
CA PRO A 432 -8.06 -16.04 25.85
C PRO A 432 -6.58 -16.35 25.56
N PHE A 433 -5.82 -15.35 25.14
CA PHE A 433 -4.40 -15.47 24.80
C PHE A 433 -3.46 -15.17 25.98
N LEU A 434 -4.02 -14.69 27.11
CA LEU A 434 -3.31 -14.51 28.36
C LEU A 434 -3.37 -15.83 29.13
N ARG A 435 -2.25 -16.52 29.22
CA ARG A 435 -2.15 -17.66 30.15
C ARG A 435 -1.50 -17.21 31.44
N PRO A 436 -2.02 -17.66 32.59
CA PRO A 436 -1.41 -17.38 33.88
C PRO A 436 -0.02 -17.98 34.02
#